data_549c56b8e1247bf2de3b5888f1ca20b2
#
_entry.id   549c56b8e1247bf2de3b5888f1ca20b2
#
_cell.length_a   1.000
_cell.length_b   1.000
_cell.length_c   1.000
_cell.angle_alpha   90.00
_cell.angle_beta   90.00
_cell.angle_gamma   90.00
#
_symmetry.space_group_name_H-M   'P 1'
#
loop_
_entity.id
_entity.type
_entity.pdbx_description
1 polymer ?
#
loop_
_entity_poly.entity_id
_entity_poly.type
_entity_poly.pdbx_seq_one_letter_code
_entity_poly.pdbx_strand_id
1 'polypeptide(L)'
;VIYVVMFLAIIASLIICRGDYEKPTSSKFVYLRFEPVWYKMLLVAWGKGLVQGFIVTAPAMLIMKLVGEEGELGIVQSISSLVTALMMYVIGRNLKPNRRLVVYFVAVWLFFIGALTNSLVFNYYSVLFFLLCMIVARPLFDMAYFPIQMQVIDYLSEKEDRSEYSYIFNHECGLYIGRVFGCGSFIVLAFC
;
A
#
# COMPACT_ATOMS: atom_id res chain seq x y z
N VAL A 1 -4.14 -21.11 14.07
CA VAL A 1 -4.53 -20.33 12.88
C VAL A 1 -3.35 -20.15 11.93
N ILE A 2 -2.18 -19.66 12.36
CA ILE A 2 -1.00 -19.39 11.51
C ILE A 2 -0.57 -20.64 10.74
N TYR A 3 -0.44 -21.79 11.38
CA TYR A 3 -0.04 -23.04 10.72
C TYR A 3 -1.03 -23.51 9.65
N VAL A 4 -2.32 -23.29 9.86
CA VAL A 4 -3.36 -23.62 8.87
C VAL A 4 -3.23 -22.74 7.64
N VAL A 5 -3.02 -21.43 7.82
CA VAL A 5 -2.82 -20.47 6.73
C VAL A 5 -1.55 -20.81 5.94
N MET A 6 -0.45 -21.12 6.62
CA MET A 6 0.79 -21.56 5.97
C MET A 6 0.61 -22.84 5.17
N PHE A 7 -0.10 -23.81 5.72
CA PHE A 7 -0.38 -25.08 5.03
C PHE A 7 -1.23 -24.86 3.78
N LEU A 8 -2.29 -24.05 3.86
CA LEU A 8 -3.11 -23.68 2.72
C LEU A 8 -2.31 -22.92 1.65
N ALA A 9 -1.41 -22.02 2.05
CA ALA A 9 -0.53 -21.30 1.14
C ALA A 9 0.43 -22.23 0.40
N ILE A 10 0.98 -23.24 1.08
CA ILE A 10 1.84 -24.26 0.47
C ILE A 10 1.04 -25.09 -0.55
N ILE A 11 -0.17 -25.54 -0.20
CA ILE A 11 -1.04 -26.29 -1.12
C ILE A 11 -1.36 -25.45 -2.36
N ALA A 12 -1.77 -24.19 -2.18
CA ALA A 12 -2.05 -23.27 -3.28
C ALA A 12 -0.82 -23.10 -4.19
N SER A 13 0.36 -22.90 -3.60
CA SER A 13 1.64 -22.82 -4.33
C SER A 13 1.91 -24.09 -5.16
N LEU A 14 1.70 -25.27 -4.58
CA LEU A 14 1.91 -26.54 -5.27
C LEU A 14 0.93 -26.74 -6.44
N ILE A 15 -0.32 -26.32 -6.28
CA ILE A 15 -1.33 -26.37 -7.34
C ILE A 15 -0.92 -25.44 -8.49
N ILE A 16 -0.49 -24.21 -8.16
CA ILE A 16 -0.03 -23.23 -9.14
C ILE A 16 1.21 -23.75 -9.88
N CYS A 17 2.21 -24.31 -9.17
CA CYS A 17 3.41 -24.84 -9.79
C CYS A 17 3.17 -26.05 -10.71
N ARG A 18 2.03 -26.76 -10.57
CA ARG A 18 1.65 -27.88 -11.45
C ARG A 18 0.88 -27.45 -12.70
N GLY A 19 0.47 -26.18 -12.78
CA GLY A 19 -0.21 -25.66 -13.96
C GLY A 19 0.75 -25.52 -15.14
N ASP A 20 0.31 -25.91 -16.34
CA ASP A 20 1.03 -25.60 -17.58
C ASP A 20 0.78 -24.13 -17.95
N TYR A 21 1.72 -23.28 -17.63
CA TYR A 21 1.68 -21.85 -17.99
C TYR A 21 2.52 -21.62 -19.24
N GLU A 22 2.02 -20.77 -20.12
CA GLU A 22 2.80 -20.29 -21.25
C GLU A 22 4.07 -19.61 -20.75
N LYS A 23 5.22 -20.07 -21.28
CA LYS A 23 6.51 -19.49 -20.90
C LYS A 23 6.59 -18.04 -21.41
N PRO A 24 6.96 -17.08 -20.58
CA PRO A 24 7.10 -15.70 -21.02
C PRO A 24 8.15 -15.62 -22.15
N THR A 25 7.77 -15.04 -23.27
CA THR A 25 8.59 -14.91 -24.47
C THR A 25 9.71 -13.88 -24.33
N SER A 26 9.71 -13.06 -23.29
CA SER A 26 10.71 -12.02 -23.09
C SER A 26 11.73 -12.40 -22.02
N SER A 27 13.01 -12.31 -22.40
CA SER A 27 14.14 -12.67 -21.54
C SER A 27 14.73 -11.53 -20.71
N LYS A 28 14.30 -10.29 -20.90
CA LYS A 28 14.86 -9.12 -20.20
C LYS A 28 13.82 -8.47 -19.30
N PHE A 29 14.01 -8.61 -17.98
CA PHE A 29 13.12 -8.00 -16.96
C PHE A 29 13.73 -6.76 -16.31
N VAL A 30 15.04 -6.60 -16.34
CA VAL A 30 15.72 -5.51 -15.63
C VAL A 30 16.28 -4.53 -16.63
N TYR A 31 15.73 -3.33 -16.63
CA TYR A 31 16.25 -2.19 -17.38
C TYR A 31 16.70 -1.11 -16.39
N LEU A 32 17.84 -0.47 -16.69
CA LEU A 32 18.40 0.60 -15.86
C LEU A 32 18.04 2.01 -16.37
N ARG A 33 17.56 2.09 -17.62
CA ARG A 33 17.21 3.38 -18.24
C ARG A 33 15.75 3.35 -18.66
N PHE A 34 15.01 4.29 -18.15
CA PHE A 34 13.60 4.52 -18.45
C PHE A 34 13.37 5.96 -18.88
N GLU A 35 12.21 6.22 -19.44
CA GLU A 35 11.77 7.58 -19.78
C GLU A 35 11.66 8.47 -18.53
N PRO A 36 11.89 9.80 -18.63
CA PRO A 36 11.82 10.73 -17.49
C PRO A 36 10.48 10.69 -16.73
N VAL A 37 9.39 10.37 -17.41
CA VAL A 37 8.07 10.22 -16.79
C VAL A 37 8.04 9.07 -15.79
N TRP A 38 8.75 7.97 -16.08
CA TRP A 38 8.84 6.82 -15.20
C TRP A 38 9.55 7.13 -13.88
N TYR A 39 10.59 7.95 -13.90
CA TYR A 39 11.28 8.34 -12.67
C TYR A 39 10.39 9.13 -11.71
N LYS A 40 9.41 9.90 -12.22
CA LYS A 40 8.40 10.54 -11.37
C LYS A 40 7.50 9.50 -10.70
N MET A 41 7.09 8.45 -11.45
CA MET A 41 6.33 7.35 -10.85
C MET A 41 7.13 6.58 -9.81
N LEU A 42 8.43 6.35 -10.02
CA LEU A 42 9.31 5.73 -9.04
C LEU A 42 9.45 6.56 -7.77
N LEU A 43 9.53 7.89 -7.90
CA LEU A 43 9.55 8.79 -6.74
C LEU A 43 8.25 8.68 -5.93
N VAL A 44 7.11 8.62 -6.60
CA VAL A 44 5.81 8.41 -5.95
C VAL A 44 5.74 7.02 -5.31
N ALA A 45 6.23 5.97 -5.98
CA ALA A 45 6.31 4.63 -5.44
C ALA A 45 7.18 4.56 -4.18
N TRP A 46 8.35 5.19 -4.22
CA TRP A 46 9.25 5.28 -3.07
C TRP A 46 8.59 6.02 -1.89
N GLY A 47 7.95 7.18 -2.13
CA GLY A 47 7.20 7.91 -1.11
C GLY A 47 6.03 7.10 -0.55
N LYS A 48 5.27 6.38 -1.40
CA LYS A 48 4.23 5.45 -0.98
C LYS A 48 4.80 4.34 -0.09
N GLY A 49 5.93 3.76 -0.49
CA GLY A 49 6.62 2.73 0.29
C GLY A 49 7.04 3.23 1.67
N LEU A 50 7.62 4.43 1.76
CA LEU A 50 8.01 5.07 3.00
C LEU A 50 6.81 5.23 3.95
N VAL A 51 5.71 5.78 3.46
CA VAL A 51 4.46 5.92 4.23
C VAL A 51 3.92 4.55 4.64
N GLN A 52 3.94 3.54 3.76
CA GLN A 52 3.49 2.19 4.10
C GLN A 52 4.34 1.55 5.21
N GLY A 53 5.65 1.79 5.24
CA GLY A 53 6.53 1.34 6.33
C GLY A 53 6.09 1.89 7.68
N PHE A 54 5.72 3.17 7.76
CA PHE A 54 5.14 3.77 8.98
C PHE A 54 3.75 3.22 9.31
N ILE A 55 2.88 3.09 8.33
CA ILE A 55 1.48 2.65 8.51
C ILE A 55 1.39 1.21 9.04
N VAL A 56 2.33 0.35 8.69
CA VAL A 56 2.32 -1.04 9.17
C VAL A 56 2.71 -1.14 10.64
N THR A 57 3.64 -0.30 11.09
CA THR A 57 4.24 -0.40 12.43
C THR A 57 3.59 0.53 13.45
N ALA A 58 3.35 1.80 13.09
CA ALA A 58 2.90 2.82 14.03
C ALA A 58 1.51 2.56 14.64
N PRO A 59 0.45 2.19 13.88
CA PRO A 59 -0.86 1.97 14.47
C PRO A 59 -0.88 0.82 15.47
N ALA A 60 -0.20 -0.28 15.17
CA ALA A 60 -0.14 -1.42 16.06
C ALA A 60 0.51 -1.05 17.40
N MET A 61 1.65 -0.33 17.36
CA MET A 61 2.31 0.14 18.58
C MET A 61 1.47 1.17 19.35
N LEU A 62 0.80 2.09 18.66
CA LEU A 62 -0.06 3.09 19.31
C LEU A 62 -1.24 2.43 20.01
N ILE A 63 -1.89 1.45 19.38
CA ILE A 63 -3.01 0.72 19.98
C ILE A 63 -2.52 -0.09 21.19
N MET A 64 -1.42 -0.83 21.07
CA MET A 64 -0.86 -1.59 22.20
C MET A 64 -0.47 -0.69 23.37
N LYS A 65 0.08 0.50 23.11
CA LYS A 65 0.46 1.45 24.16
C LYS A 65 -0.74 2.10 24.85
N LEU A 66 -1.87 2.25 24.17
CA LEU A 66 -3.07 2.89 24.69
C LEU A 66 -4.03 1.91 25.35
N VAL A 67 -4.14 0.72 24.83
CA VAL A 67 -5.16 -0.27 25.22
C VAL A 67 -4.55 -1.40 26.07
N GLY A 68 -3.29 -1.74 25.81
CA GLY A 68 -2.52 -2.67 26.66
C GLY A 68 -2.85 -4.16 26.46
N GLU A 69 -3.89 -4.52 25.74
CA GLU A 69 -4.30 -5.91 25.52
C GLU A 69 -4.24 -6.32 24.04
N GLU A 70 -3.59 -7.46 23.78
CA GLU A 70 -3.46 -8.01 22.40
C GLU A 70 -4.81 -8.41 21.79
N GLY A 71 -5.77 -8.81 22.63
CA GLY A 71 -7.12 -9.20 22.18
C GLY A 71 -7.90 -8.05 21.57
N GLU A 72 -7.83 -6.87 22.18
CA GLU A 72 -8.50 -5.67 21.68
C GLU A 72 -7.87 -5.16 20.38
N LEU A 73 -6.54 -5.27 20.24
CA LEU A 73 -5.85 -5.01 18.98
C LEU A 73 -6.42 -5.88 17.84
N GLY A 74 -6.62 -7.18 18.12
CA GLY A 74 -7.19 -8.11 17.14
C GLY A 74 -8.61 -7.74 16.71
N ILE A 75 -9.44 -7.31 17.65
CA ILE A 75 -10.83 -6.88 17.37
C ILE A 75 -10.82 -5.60 16.52
N VAL A 76 -10.04 -4.59 16.90
CA VAL A 76 -9.93 -3.32 16.15
C VAL A 76 -9.43 -3.58 14.73
N GLN A 77 -8.42 -4.43 14.57
CA GLN A 77 -7.89 -4.78 13.25
C GLN A 77 -8.91 -5.53 12.39
N SER A 78 -9.69 -6.43 12.97
CA SER A 78 -10.73 -7.18 12.26
C SER A 78 -11.87 -6.27 11.79
N ILE A 79 -12.36 -5.39 12.65
CA ILE A 79 -13.39 -4.41 12.30
C ILE A 79 -12.87 -3.46 11.20
N SER A 80 -11.63 -2.94 11.36
CA SER A 80 -10.99 -2.08 10.37
C SER A 80 -10.88 -2.73 9.00
N SER A 81 -10.54 -4.03 8.97
CA SER A 81 -10.44 -4.80 7.72
C SER A 81 -11.80 -4.97 7.04
N LEU A 82 -12.85 -5.23 7.82
CA LEU A 82 -14.22 -5.35 7.30
C LEU A 82 -14.71 -4.02 6.71
N VAL A 83 -14.50 -2.91 7.43
CA VAL A 83 -14.86 -1.56 6.95
C VAL A 83 -14.09 -1.22 5.68
N THR A 84 -12.79 -1.51 5.64
CA THR A 84 -11.95 -1.30 4.46
C THR A 84 -12.46 -2.10 3.26
N ALA A 85 -12.81 -3.37 3.43
CA ALA A 85 -13.36 -4.21 2.37
C ALA A 85 -14.69 -3.67 1.83
N LEU A 86 -15.59 -3.24 2.72
CA LEU A 86 -16.86 -2.62 2.36
C LEU A 86 -16.66 -1.32 1.57
N MET A 87 -15.76 -0.47 2.04
CA MET A 87 -15.41 0.78 1.36
C MET A 87 -14.81 0.52 -0.03
N MET A 88 -13.90 -0.44 -0.16
CA MET A 88 -13.34 -0.81 -1.45
C MET A 88 -14.43 -1.28 -2.43
N TYR A 89 -15.38 -2.07 -1.97
CA TYR A 89 -16.49 -2.51 -2.80
C TYR A 89 -17.35 -1.33 -3.27
N VAL A 90 -17.79 -0.47 -2.36
CA VAL A 90 -18.67 0.68 -2.67
C VAL A 90 -17.95 1.69 -3.59
N ILE A 91 -16.71 2.04 -3.26
CA ILE A 91 -15.92 3.01 -4.03
C ILE A 91 -15.57 2.44 -5.40
N GLY A 92 -15.11 1.18 -5.45
CA GLY A 92 -14.74 0.53 -6.70
C GLY A 92 -15.86 0.48 -7.71
N ARG A 93 -17.09 0.28 -7.25
CA ARG A 93 -18.28 0.27 -8.10
C ARG A 93 -18.65 1.67 -8.65
N ASN A 94 -18.38 2.72 -7.87
CA ASN A 94 -18.84 4.08 -8.19
C ASN A 94 -17.73 4.99 -8.74
N LEU A 95 -16.46 4.58 -8.68
CA LEU A 95 -15.33 5.41 -9.05
C LEU A 95 -15.16 5.52 -10.57
N LYS A 96 -15.59 6.66 -11.12
CA LYS A 96 -15.38 6.98 -12.53
C LYS A 96 -13.92 7.35 -12.81
N PRO A 97 -13.37 6.99 -14.00
CA PRO A 97 -11.97 7.30 -14.37
C PRO A 97 -11.57 8.76 -14.17
N ASN A 98 -12.45 9.69 -14.55
CA ASN A 98 -12.18 11.14 -14.46
C ASN A 98 -12.10 11.67 -13.01
N ARG A 99 -12.56 10.92 -12.02
CA ARG A 99 -12.54 11.33 -10.61
C ARG A 99 -11.41 10.70 -9.80
N ARG A 100 -10.60 9.84 -10.40
CA ARG A 100 -9.51 9.12 -9.70
C ARG A 100 -8.51 10.06 -9.05
N LEU A 101 -8.08 11.10 -9.78
CA LEU A 101 -7.16 12.11 -9.23
C LEU A 101 -7.75 12.86 -8.03
N VAL A 102 -9.04 13.23 -8.10
CA VAL A 102 -9.70 13.92 -6.98
C VAL A 102 -9.74 13.01 -5.76
N VAL A 103 -10.11 11.74 -5.94
CA VAL A 103 -10.16 10.76 -4.84
C VAL A 103 -8.75 10.53 -4.26
N TYR A 104 -7.72 10.48 -5.10
CA TYR A 104 -6.34 10.41 -4.66
C TYR A 104 -5.96 11.60 -3.76
N PHE A 105 -6.26 12.83 -4.17
CA PHE A 105 -5.99 14.03 -3.38
C PHE A 105 -6.77 14.04 -2.06
N VAL A 106 -8.05 13.64 -2.08
CA VAL A 106 -8.86 13.50 -0.86
C VAL A 106 -8.23 12.51 0.11
N ALA A 107 -7.75 11.37 -0.37
CA ALA A 107 -7.06 10.38 0.45
C ALA A 107 -5.78 10.94 1.09
N VAL A 108 -4.94 11.65 0.31
CA VAL A 108 -3.72 12.27 0.80
C VAL A 108 -4.02 13.34 1.85
N TRP A 109 -5.04 14.17 1.64
CA TRP A 109 -5.46 15.17 2.61
C TRP A 109 -6.00 14.55 3.90
N LEU A 110 -6.76 13.46 3.82
CA LEU A 110 -7.21 12.73 5.01
C LEU A 110 -6.04 12.18 5.83
N PHE A 111 -5.03 11.59 5.16
CA PHE A 111 -3.80 11.17 5.84
C PHE A 111 -3.10 12.34 6.51
N PHE A 112 -2.96 13.45 5.81
CA PHE A 112 -2.27 14.63 6.33
C PHE A 112 -2.99 15.22 7.54
N ILE A 113 -4.31 15.40 7.47
CA ILE A 113 -5.13 15.94 8.58
C ILE A 113 -5.05 14.99 9.79
N GLY A 114 -5.19 13.68 9.58
CA GLY A 114 -5.08 12.70 10.67
C GLY A 114 -3.71 12.73 11.34
N ALA A 115 -2.64 12.74 10.55
CA ALA A 115 -1.27 12.80 11.07
C ALA A 115 -0.98 14.12 11.79
N LEU A 116 -1.42 15.25 11.24
CA LEU A 116 -1.24 16.58 11.83
C LEU A 116 -1.97 16.68 13.17
N THR A 117 -3.22 16.25 13.24
CA THR A 117 -4.01 16.27 14.47
C THR A 117 -3.36 15.42 15.57
N ASN A 118 -2.88 14.23 15.19
CA ASN A 118 -2.19 13.35 16.14
C ASN A 118 -0.85 13.93 16.61
N SER A 119 -0.12 14.64 15.75
CA SER A 119 1.15 15.29 16.10
C SER A 119 0.98 16.49 17.03
N LEU A 120 -0.10 17.26 16.85
CA LEU A 120 -0.32 18.49 17.65
C LEU A 120 -0.94 18.23 19.01
N VAL A 121 -1.85 17.26 19.12
CA VAL A 121 -2.67 17.09 20.33
C VAL A 121 -2.32 15.80 21.09
N PHE A 122 -1.50 14.95 20.64
CA PHE A 122 -1.10 13.61 21.14
C PHE A 122 -1.91 13.13 22.37
N ASN A 123 -3.22 12.86 22.15
CA ASN A 123 -4.16 12.41 23.18
C ASN A 123 -4.87 11.14 22.66
N TYR A 124 -5.49 10.36 23.53
CA TYR A 124 -6.30 9.17 23.18
C TYR A 124 -7.28 9.44 22.02
N TYR A 125 -8.03 10.54 22.08
CA TYR A 125 -8.98 10.92 21.03
C TYR A 125 -8.32 11.27 19.70
N SER A 126 -7.14 11.90 19.72
CA SER A 126 -6.42 12.23 18.50
C SER A 126 -5.87 10.99 17.80
N VAL A 127 -5.45 9.98 18.56
CA VAL A 127 -5.02 8.69 18.02
C VAL A 127 -6.20 7.93 17.41
N LEU A 128 -7.35 7.90 18.08
CA LEU A 128 -8.57 7.30 17.49
C LEU A 128 -8.99 8.00 16.20
N PHE A 129 -8.95 9.33 16.18
CA PHE A 129 -9.24 10.10 14.96
C PHE A 129 -8.24 9.80 13.83
N PHE A 130 -6.94 9.71 14.14
CA PHE A 130 -5.91 9.32 13.18
C PHE A 130 -6.17 7.93 12.62
N LEU A 131 -6.49 6.94 13.46
CA LEU A 131 -6.82 5.59 13.03
C LEU A 131 -8.05 5.57 12.11
N LEU A 132 -9.07 6.35 12.44
CA LEU A 132 -10.28 6.46 11.63
C LEU A 132 -9.98 7.09 10.27
N CYS A 133 -9.18 8.16 10.24
CA CYS A 133 -8.69 8.75 8.98
C CYS A 133 -7.91 7.73 8.15
N MET A 134 -7.06 6.92 8.77
CA MET A 134 -6.29 5.87 8.09
C MET A 134 -7.17 4.78 7.49
N ILE A 135 -8.18 4.31 8.23
CA ILE A 135 -9.13 3.27 7.76
C ILE A 135 -9.85 3.74 6.49
N VAL A 136 -10.20 5.04 6.43
CA VAL A 136 -10.89 5.63 5.29
C VAL A 136 -9.94 5.98 4.14
N ALA A 137 -8.81 6.60 4.46
CA ALA A 137 -7.87 7.11 3.45
C ALA A 137 -7.16 6.00 2.67
N ARG A 138 -6.81 4.89 3.33
CA ARG A 138 -6.08 3.78 2.72
C ARG A 138 -6.80 3.17 1.51
N PRO A 139 -8.08 2.73 1.60
CA PRO A 139 -8.78 2.19 0.45
C PRO A 139 -9.00 3.23 -0.65
N LEU A 140 -9.28 4.49 -0.30
CA LEU A 140 -9.41 5.58 -1.29
C LEU A 140 -8.11 5.77 -2.08
N PHE A 141 -6.98 5.77 -1.38
CA PHE A 141 -5.66 5.91 -1.98
C PHE A 141 -5.34 4.76 -2.93
N ASP A 142 -5.51 3.52 -2.48
CA ASP A 142 -5.17 2.35 -3.28
C ASP A 142 -6.08 2.20 -4.52
N MET A 143 -7.39 2.45 -4.38
CA MET A 143 -8.36 2.40 -5.48
C MET A 143 -8.13 3.49 -6.54
N ALA A 144 -7.58 4.64 -6.15
CA ALA A 144 -7.24 5.70 -7.09
C ALA A 144 -5.85 5.48 -7.72
N TYR A 145 -4.86 5.07 -6.93
CA TYR A 145 -3.47 4.94 -7.35
C TYR A 145 -3.26 3.79 -8.34
N PHE A 146 -3.79 2.61 -8.05
CA PHE A 146 -3.55 1.40 -8.86
C PHE A 146 -3.92 1.57 -10.34
N PRO A 147 -5.12 2.06 -10.70
CA PRO A 147 -5.47 2.25 -12.09
C PRO A 147 -4.64 3.33 -12.80
N ILE A 148 -4.19 4.36 -12.07
CA ILE A 148 -3.30 5.39 -12.64
C ILE A 148 -1.95 4.79 -12.95
N GLN A 149 -1.40 3.99 -12.03
CA GLN A 149 -0.15 3.27 -12.23
C GLN A 149 -0.21 2.36 -13.46
N MET A 150 -1.27 1.54 -13.60
CA MET A 150 -1.42 0.65 -14.76
C MET A 150 -1.52 1.42 -16.07
N GLN A 151 -2.28 2.50 -16.13
CA GLN A 151 -2.36 3.34 -17.33
C GLN A 151 -0.99 3.92 -17.77
N VAL A 152 -0.15 4.30 -16.81
CA VAL A 152 1.20 4.80 -17.11
C VAL A 152 2.10 3.66 -17.60
N ILE A 153 1.98 2.46 -17.01
CA ILE A 153 2.72 1.27 -17.42
C ILE A 153 2.35 0.88 -18.84
N ASP A 154 1.04 0.77 -19.13
CA ASP A 154 0.54 0.41 -20.47
C ASP A 154 1.07 1.40 -21.53
N TYR A 155 0.93 2.69 -21.26
CA TYR A 155 1.41 3.74 -22.17
C TYR A 155 2.93 3.66 -22.43
N LEU A 156 3.74 3.43 -21.38
CA LEU A 156 5.19 3.38 -21.52
C LEU A 156 5.67 2.06 -22.13
N SER A 157 5.01 0.95 -21.83
CA SER A 157 5.35 -0.36 -22.40
C SER A 157 5.13 -0.37 -23.91
N GLU A 158 4.01 0.20 -24.37
CA GLU A 158 3.71 0.36 -25.80
C GLU A 158 4.70 1.30 -26.49
N LYS A 159 5.04 2.43 -25.84
CA LYS A 159 5.94 3.44 -26.42
C LYS A 159 7.38 2.97 -26.53
N GLU A 160 7.89 2.23 -25.55
CA GLU A 160 9.29 1.75 -25.51
C GLU A 160 9.45 0.33 -26.05
N ASP A 161 8.36 -0.31 -26.51
CA ASP A 161 8.31 -1.72 -26.96
C ASP A 161 8.97 -2.66 -25.93
N ARG A 162 8.56 -2.49 -24.64
CA ARG A 162 9.07 -3.27 -23.52
C ARG A 162 7.95 -3.97 -22.79
N SER A 163 8.30 -5.07 -22.13
CA SER A 163 7.34 -5.82 -21.31
C SER A 163 6.85 -4.97 -20.11
N GLU A 164 5.54 -4.95 -19.89
CA GLU A 164 4.89 -4.33 -18.72
C GLU A 164 5.48 -4.84 -17.40
N TYR A 165 5.87 -6.12 -17.35
CA TYR A 165 6.49 -6.74 -16.17
C TYR A 165 7.78 -6.04 -15.73
N SER A 166 8.54 -5.45 -16.65
CA SER A 166 9.76 -4.69 -16.30
C SER A 166 9.43 -3.44 -15.49
N TYR A 167 8.36 -2.75 -15.85
CA TYR A 167 7.89 -1.56 -15.16
C TYR A 167 7.29 -1.92 -13.79
N ILE A 168 6.48 -2.99 -13.74
CA ILE A 168 5.91 -3.50 -12.49
C ILE A 168 7.02 -3.90 -11.52
N PHE A 169 8.01 -4.66 -11.99
CA PHE A 169 9.15 -5.08 -11.17
C PHE A 169 9.95 -3.88 -10.63
N ASN A 170 10.24 -2.92 -11.49
CA ASN A 170 11.00 -1.73 -11.12
C ASN A 170 10.22 -0.85 -10.12
N HIS A 171 8.89 -0.72 -10.31
CA HIS A 171 8.01 -0.04 -9.37
C HIS A 171 8.00 -0.72 -8.00
N GLU A 172 7.86 -2.04 -7.94
CA GLU A 172 7.89 -2.80 -6.70
C GLU A 172 9.24 -2.67 -5.98
N CYS A 173 10.36 -2.68 -6.72
CA CYS A 173 11.67 -2.41 -6.12
C CYS A 173 11.72 -1.02 -5.46
N GLY A 174 11.21 0.02 -6.12
CA GLY A 174 11.14 1.37 -5.55
C GLY A 174 10.28 1.42 -4.29
N LEU A 175 9.15 0.73 -4.30
CA LEU A 175 8.23 0.63 -3.18
C LEU A 175 8.84 -0.14 -1.99
N TYR A 176 9.57 -1.23 -2.25
CA TYR A 176 10.28 -1.98 -1.22
C TYR A 176 11.39 -1.16 -0.56
N ILE A 177 12.19 -0.45 -1.35
CA ILE A 177 13.22 0.46 -0.83
C ILE A 177 12.57 1.49 0.10
N GLY A 178 11.45 2.11 -0.33
CA GLY A 178 10.69 3.03 0.50
C GLY A 178 10.23 2.42 1.82
N ARG A 179 9.70 1.20 1.80
CA ARG A 179 9.26 0.48 3.03
C ARG A 179 10.41 0.23 3.99
N VAL A 180 11.57 -0.21 3.50
CA VAL A 180 12.75 -0.44 4.33
C VAL A 180 13.19 0.85 5.02
N PHE A 181 13.25 1.96 4.28
CA PHE A 181 13.55 3.28 4.86
C PHE A 181 12.48 3.74 5.86
N GLY A 182 11.19 3.52 5.56
CA GLY A 182 10.08 3.84 6.45
C GLY A 182 10.14 3.07 7.76
N CYS A 183 10.30 1.76 7.70
CA CYS A 183 10.46 0.92 8.89
C CYS A 183 11.72 1.27 9.67
N GLY A 184 12.86 1.47 8.98
CA GLY A 184 14.13 1.83 9.61
C GLY A 184 14.06 3.17 10.34
N SER A 185 13.49 4.20 9.71
CA SER A 185 13.31 5.50 10.35
C SER A 185 12.35 5.43 11.55
N PHE A 186 11.29 4.62 11.45
CA PHE A 186 10.39 4.39 12.60
C PHE A 186 11.12 3.72 13.77
N ILE A 187 11.96 2.71 13.53
CA ILE A 187 12.75 2.04 14.55
C ILE A 187 13.68 3.05 15.22
N VAL A 188 14.42 3.84 14.45
CA VAL A 188 15.32 4.87 15.01
C VAL A 188 14.56 5.85 15.89
N LEU A 189 13.40 6.36 15.44
CA LEU A 189 12.56 7.28 16.21
C LEU A 189 11.93 6.65 17.46
N ALA A 190 11.70 5.34 17.47
CA ALA A 190 11.15 4.64 18.62
C ALA A 190 12.19 4.38 19.73
N PHE A 191 13.48 4.37 19.39
CA PHE A 191 14.59 4.15 20.34
C PHE A 191 15.34 5.45 20.74
N CYS A 192 15.04 6.58 20.13
CA CYS A 192 15.49 7.91 20.56
C CYS A 192 14.53 8.56 21.53
#